data_87138cd5df17e1650bc16b7e51f50a2e
#
_entry.id   87138cd5df17e1650bc16b7e51f50a2e
#
_cell.length_a   1.000
_cell.length_b   1.000
_cell.length_c   1.000
_cell.angle_alpha   90.00
_cell.angle_beta   90.00
_cell.angle_gamma   90.00
#
_symmetry.space_group_name_H-M   'P 1'
#
loop_
_entity.id
_entity.type
_entity.pdbx_description
1 polymer ?
#
loop_
_entity_poly.entity_id
_entity_poly.type
_entity_poly.pdbx_seq_one_letter_code
_entity_poly.pdbx_strand_id
1 'polypeptide(L)'
;MKDAVKTHYTRPELGKKIRQALEKAGKNPKQIHLRDLAPVDQLHTGGAPATLELMQHAGLDKGMIILDAGCGIGGTSRLLAQNFNLVVHGIDLSKDFIETASMLNQWCGFAKDGTINLKQGSLLALPYPDHFFDAVLCQHVLLNIKDKPKAFAEFSRILASGGKLILHEIVDGPGPEPLFPVPWAGNAAASMLCSRQDLGEYAKKAGFELVYSEDKTKNAARWWEKINAGKKSGGTGPLNPSLVFGENAGRFGANMEKNFKEQAVLCVENIWVKSKFS
;
A
#
# COMPACT_ATOMS: atom_id res chain seq x y z
N MET A 1 13.17 16.30 -4.10
CA MET A 1 11.92 15.68 -3.63
C MET A 1 11.87 14.15 -3.83
N LYS A 2 12.20 13.61 -5.03
CA LYS A 2 12.36 12.13 -5.19
C LYS A 2 13.34 11.55 -4.16
N ASP A 3 14.36 12.31 -3.79
CA ASP A 3 15.35 11.89 -2.80
C ASP A 3 14.80 11.80 -1.36
N ALA A 4 13.87 12.68 -0.96
CA ALA A 4 13.29 12.65 0.40
C ALA A 4 12.40 11.40 0.61
N VAL A 5 11.53 11.08 -0.34
CA VAL A 5 10.71 9.85 -0.30
C VAL A 5 11.62 8.62 -0.35
N LYS A 6 12.59 8.61 -1.27
CA LYS A 6 13.56 7.52 -1.36
C LYS A 6 14.32 7.33 -0.04
N THR A 7 14.81 8.40 0.58
CA THR A 7 15.51 8.37 1.88
C THR A 7 14.61 7.86 3.00
N HIS A 8 13.33 8.27 3.00
CA HIS A 8 12.35 7.82 4.02
C HIS A 8 12.16 6.30 3.99
N TYR A 9 12.16 5.69 2.80
CA TYR A 9 11.96 4.24 2.59
C TYR A 9 13.25 3.45 2.31
N THR A 10 14.43 4.05 2.38
CA THR A 10 15.70 3.31 2.29
C THR A 10 15.94 2.54 3.59
N ARG A 11 16.07 1.23 3.48
CA ARG A 11 16.28 0.32 4.62
C ARG A 11 17.31 -0.74 4.28
N PRO A 12 18.61 -0.39 4.35
CA PRO A 12 19.67 -1.36 4.09
C PRO A 12 19.51 -2.62 4.92
N GLU A 13 19.76 -3.76 4.31
CA GLU A 13 19.68 -5.09 4.95
C GLU A 13 18.31 -5.44 5.56
N LEU A 14 17.20 -4.82 5.09
CA LEU A 14 15.86 -5.07 5.63
C LEU A 14 15.52 -6.57 5.62
N GLY A 15 15.79 -7.26 4.52
CA GLY A 15 15.56 -8.69 4.40
C GLY A 15 16.31 -9.51 5.45
N LYS A 16 17.56 -9.16 5.75
CA LYS A 16 18.37 -9.80 6.79
C LYS A 16 17.77 -9.56 8.18
N LYS A 17 17.32 -8.33 8.47
CA LYS A 17 16.67 -7.98 9.74
C LYS A 17 15.36 -8.74 9.92
N ILE A 18 14.55 -8.87 8.87
CA ILE A 18 13.32 -9.67 8.91
C ILE A 18 13.62 -11.13 9.16
N ARG A 19 14.64 -11.71 8.49
CA ARG A 19 15.07 -13.09 8.76
C ARG A 19 15.40 -13.30 10.22
N GLN A 20 16.28 -12.46 10.78
CA GLN A 20 16.68 -12.54 12.19
C GLN A 20 15.49 -12.40 13.15
N ALA A 21 14.53 -11.53 12.81
CA ALA A 21 13.31 -11.36 13.61
C ALA A 21 12.42 -12.61 13.56
N LEU A 22 12.31 -13.26 12.40
CA LEU A 22 11.60 -14.53 12.24
C LEU A 22 12.24 -15.65 13.07
N GLU A 23 13.56 -15.79 12.97
CA GLU A 23 14.33 -16.79 13.73
C GLU A 23 14.16 -16.56 15.26
N LYS A 24 14.24 -15.30 15.73
CA LYS A 24 13.94 -14.93 17.12
C LYS A 24 12.51 -15.23 17.54
N ALA A 25 11.56 -15.20 16.61
CA ALA A 25 10.16 -15.59 16.83
C ALA A 25 9.94 -17.12 16.77
N GLY A 26 11.00 -17.93 16.61
CA GLY A 26 10.92 -19.39 16.47
C GLY A 26 10.32 -19.83 15.15
N LYS A 27 10.33 -18.98 14.10
CA LYS A 27 9.82 -19.27 12.77
C LYS A 27 10.96 -19.73 11.85
N ASN A 28 10.70 -20.76 11.04
CA ASN A 28 11.62 -21.20 10.01
C ASN A 28 11.38 -20.41 8.71
N PRO A 29 12.36 -19.61 8.21
CA PRO A 29 12.20 -18.85 6.97
C PRO A 29 11.84 -19.71 5.72
N LYS A 30 12.12 -21.02 5.74
CA LYS A 30 11.76 -21.92 4.64
C LYS A 30 10.33 -22.48 4.71
N GLN A 31 9.57 -22.15 5.76
CA GLN A 31 8.22 -22.66 6.04
C GLN A 31 7.34 -21.54 6.58
N ILE A 32 7.36 -20.39 5.91
CA ILE A 32 6.65 -19.18 6.33
C ILE A 32 5.30 -19.10 5.66
N HIS A 33 4.27 -18.79 6.43
CA HIS A 33 2.95 -18.42 5.94
C HIS A 33 2.81 -16.91 5.83
N LEU A 34 1.94 -16.41 4.95
CA LEU A 34 1.70 -14.96 4.79
C LEU A 34 1.31 -14.28 6.11
N ARG A 35 0.51 -14.94 6.93
CA ARG A 35 0.12 -14.43 8.27
C ARG A 35 1.31 -14.16 9.20
N ASP A 36 2.42 -14.88 9.03
CA ASP A 36 3.62 -14.69 9.85
C ASP A 36 4.35 -13.40 9.49
N LEU A 37 4.19 -12.91 8.25
CA LEU A 37 4.78 -11.67 7.75
C LEU A 37 3.88 -10.43 7.95
N ALA A 38 2.58 -10.63 8.21
CA ALA A 38 1.61 -9.54 8.32
C ALA A 38 2.05 -8.37 9.23
N PRO A 39 2.79 -8.58 10.35
CA PRO A 39 3.28 -7.48 11.18
C PRO A 39 4.28 -6.54 10.48
N VAL A 40 4.89 -6.95 9.38
CA VAL A 40 5.91 -6.18 8.65
C VAL A 40 5.54 -5.88 7.20
N ASP A 41 4.57 -6.59 6.60
CA ASP A 41 4.23 -6.43 5.19
C ASP A 41 2.78 -6.00 4.90
N GLN A 42 1.93 -5.92 5.94
CA GLN A 42 0.56 -5.39 5.84
C GLN A 42 0.47 -4.07 6.62
N LEU A 43 1.25 -3.09 6.17
CA LEU A 43 1.51 -1.85 6.92
C LEU A 43 0.53 -0.71 6.62
N HIS A 44 -0.41 -0.90 5.69
CA HIS A 44 -1.49 0.04 5.45
C HIS A 44 -2.59 -0.08 6.52
N THR A 45 -3.34 0.99 6.71
CA THR A 45 -4.45 1.05 7.68
C THR A 45 -5.49 -0.04 7.37
N GLY A 46 -5.90 -0.80 8.36
CA GLY A 46 -6.81 -1.93 8.19
C GLY A 46 -6.12 -3.25 7.84
N GLY A 47 -4.88 -3.23 7.34
CA GLY A 47 -4.10 -4.43 7.01
C GLY A 47 -4.79 -5.36 6.01
N ALA A 48 -4.40 -6.64 6.00
CA ALA A 48 -4.95 -7.63 5.06
C ALA A 48 -6.50 -7.68 4.98
N PRO A 49 -7.26 -7.57 6.08
CA PRO A 49 -8.72 -7.55 5.99
C PRO A 49 -9.29 -6.44 5.11
N ALA A 50 -8.73 -5.21 5.20
CA ALA A 50 -9.17 -4.09 4.37
C ALA A 50 -8.90 -4.35 2.88
N THR A 51 -7.71 -4.88 2.55
CA THR A 51 -7.41 -5.28 1.16
C THR A 51 -8.38 -6.34 0.64
N LEU A 52 -8.65 -7.38 1.43
CA LEU A 52 -9.54 -8.47 1.01
C LEU A 52 -10.96 -7.95 0.77
N GLU A 53 -11.49 -7.10 1.64
CA GLU A 53 -12.82 -6.48 1.51
C GLU A 53 -12.89 -5.61 0.24
N LEU A 54 -11.92 -4.71 0.04
CA LEU A 54 -11.86 -3.84 -1.14
C LEU A 54 -11.78 -4.64 -2.45
N MET A 55 -10.98 -5.70 -2.47
CA MET A 55 -10.83 -6.56 -3.65
C MET A 55 -12.09 -7.37 -3.96
N GLN A 56 -12.90 -7.73 -2.95
CA GLN A 56 -14.24 -8.32 -3.17
C GLN A 56 -15.17 -7.33 -3.88
N HIS A 57 -15.17 -6.06 -3.47
CA HIS A 57 -15.92 -5.00 -4.17
C HIS A 57 -15.39 -4.76 -5.60
N ALA A 58 -14.09 -4.91 -5.80
CA ALA A 58 -13.51 -4.77 -7.14
C ALA A 58 -13.98 -5.86 -8.12
N GLY A 59 -14.30 -7.07 -7.63
CA GLY A 59 -14.88 -8.14 -8.44
C GLY A 59 -14.00 -8.48 -9.66
N LEU A 60 -12.72 -8.83 -9.42
CA LEU A 60 -11.80 -9.26 -10.47
C LEU A 60 -11.89 -10.76 -10.67
N ASP A 61 -11.80 -11.18 -11.92
CA ASP A 61 -11.79 -12.58 -12.29
C ASP A 61 -10.39 -13.21 -12.10
N LYS A 62 -10.38 -14.53 -11.82
CA LYS A 62 -9.16 -15.31 -11.73
C LYS A 62 -8.34 -15.21 -13.03
N GLY A 63 -7.04 -15.02 -12.89
CA GLY A 63 -6.11 -14.92 -14.01
C GLY A 63 -5.95 -13.52 -14.58
N MET A 64 -6.75 -12.54 -14.14
CA MET A 64 -6.55 -11.14 -14.52
C MET A 64 -5.17 -10.65 -14.07
N ILE A 65 -4.61 -9.71 -14.85
CA ILE A 65 -3.30 -9.11 -14.61
C ILE A 65 -3.50 -7.79 -13.86
N ILE A 66 -2.94 -7.71 -12.65
CA ILE A 66 -3.05 -6.52 -11.79
C ILE A 66 -1.68 -5.89 -11.50
N LEU A 67 -1.62 -4.56 -11.50
CA LEU A 67 -0.49 -3.81 -10.95
C LEU A 67 -0.75 -3.51 -9.46
N ASP A 68 0.14 -3.94 -8.58
CA ASP A 68 0.27 -3.47 -7.19
C ASP A 68 1.24 -2.27 -7.19
N ALA A 69 0.65 -1.07 -7.23
CA ALA A 69 1.36 0.19 -7.43
C ALA A 69 1.86 0.74 -6.09
N GLY A 70 3.16 0.65 -5.83
CA GLY A 70 3.78 0.91 -4.53
C GLY A 70 3.72 -0.32 -3.63
N CYS A 71 4.12 -1.47 -4.17
CA CYS A 71 3.97 -2.78 -3.53
C CYS A 71 4.78 -2.97 -2.22
N GLY A 72 5.66 -2.03 -1.88
CA GLY A 72 6.52 -2.15 -0.71
C GLY A 72 7.32 -3.44 -0.72
N ILE A 73 7.26 -4.20 0.37
CA ILE A 73 7.92 -5.51 0.46
C ILE A 73 7.02 -6.68 0.02
N GLY A 74 5.99 -6.40 -0.79
CA GLY A 74 5.19 -7.38 -1.53
C GLY A 74 4.10 -8.08 -0.73
N GLY A 75 3.70 -7.57 0.43
CA GLY A 75 2.65 -8.19 1.26
C GLY A 75 1.31 -8.27 0.55
N THR A 76 0.86 -7.16 -0.02
CA THR A 76 -0.37 -7.08 -0.82
C THR A 76 -0.26 -7.94 -2.08
N SER A 77 0.86 -7.88 -2.80
CA SER A 77 1.08 -8.72 -3.99
C SER A 77 0.88 -10.21 -3.70
N ARG A 78 1.45 -10.72 -2.61
CA ARG A 78 1.29 -12.13 -2.18
C ARG A 78 -0.16 -12.44 -1.79
N LEU A 79 -0.83 -11.51 -1.11
CA LEU A 79 -2.22 -11.66 -0.71
C LEU A 79 -3.16 -11.78 -1.93
N LEU A 80 -2.96 -10.95 -2.95
CA LEU A 80 -3.72 -10.97 -4.20
C LEU A 80 -3.52 -12.27 -4.98
N ALA A 81 -2.27 -12.70 -5.14
CA ALA A 81 -1.94 -13.94 -5.82
C ALA A 81 -2.57 -15.15 -5.14
N GLN A 82 -2.48 -15.22 -3.79
CA GLN A 82 -2.99 -16.37 -3.02
C GLN A 82 -4.51 -16.43 -2.94
N ASN A 83 -5.19 -15.28 -2.70
CA ASN A 83 -6.61 -15.30 -2.38
C ASN A 83 -7.51 -15.09 -3.60
N PHE A 84 -7.01 -14.43 -4.64
CA PHE A 84 -7.80 -14.11 -5.85
C PHE A 84 -7.27 -14.80 -7.10
N ASN A 85 -6.15 -15.54 -7.01
CA ASN A 85 -5.49 -16.18 -8.15
C ASN A 85 -5.19 -15.21 -9.31
N LEU A 86 -4.76 -13.99 -8.98
CA LEU A 86 -4.39 -12.96 -9.95
C LEU A 86 -2.91 -13.11 -10.35
N VAL A 87 -2.58 -12.65 -11.56
CA VAL A 87 -1.19 -12.41 -11.97
C VAL A 87 -0.80 -11.01 -11.53
N VAL A 88 0.15 -10.89 -10.61
CA VAL A 88 0.47 -9.62 -9.94
C VAL A 88 1.81 -9.08 -10.43
N HIS A 89 1.82 -7.84 -10.90
CA HIS A 89 3.02 -7.06 -11.09
C HIS A 89 3.15 -6.07 -9.94
N GLY A 90 4.20 -6.18 -9.14
CA GLY A 90 4.49 -5.23 -8.06
C GLY A 90 5.55 -4.23 -8.50
N ILE A 91 5.31 -2.94 -8.28
CA ILE A 91 6.29 -1.89 -8.54
C ILE A 91 6.48 -1.03 -7.30
N ASP A 92 7.73 -0.73 -6.96
CA ASP A 92 8.08 0.21 -5.89
C ASP A 92 9.32 1.04 -6.25
N LEU A 93 9.41 2.26 -5.72
CA LEU A 93 10.54 3.16 -5.93
C LEU A 93 11.81 2.69 -5.20
N SER A 94 11.64 2.00 -4.08
CA SER A 94 12.74 1.53 -3.21
C SER A 94 13.31 0.21 -3.71
N LYS A 95 14.60 0.23 -4.08
CA LYS A 95 15.35 -0.98 -4.43
C LYS A 95 15.38 -1.98 -3.26
N ASP A 96 15.62 -1.48 -2.04
CA ASP A 96 15.69 -2.32 -0.84
C ASP A 96 14.37 -3.07 -0.59
N PHE A 97 13.24 -2.40 -0.88
CA PHE A 97 11.93 -3.03 -0.75
C PHE A 97 11.71 -4.12 -1.79
N ILE A 98 12.07 -3.88 -3.05
CA ILE A 98 11.94 -4.88 -4.13
C ILE A 98 12.85 -6.09 -3.87
N GLU A 99 14.09 -5.88 -3.44
CA GLU A 99 14.99 -6.98 -3.09
C GLU A 99 14.45 -7.80 -1.90
N THR A 100 13.91 -7.11 -0.88
CA THR A 100 13.28 -7.76 0.27
C THR A 100 12.00 -8.51 -0.16
N ALA A 101 11.15 -7.90 -0.98
CA ALA A 101 9.93 -8.54 -1.50
C ALA A 101 10.26 -9.82 -2.29
N SER A 102 11.30 -9.77 -3.14
CA SER A 102 11.77 -10.93 -3.92
C SER A 102 12.23 -12.08 -3.01
N MET A 103 12.97 -11.76 -1.96
CA MET A 103 13.40 -12.74 -0.96
C MET A 103 12.20 -13.35 -0.22
N LEU A 104 11.23 -12.52 0.21
CA LEU A 104 10.02 -13.00 0.88
C LEU A 104 9.14 -13.85 -0.04
N ASN A 105 9.06 -13.51 -1.34
CA ASN A 105 8.38 -14.35 -2.34
C ASN A 105 9.01 -15.74 -2.44
N GLN A 106 10.35 -15.84 -2.41
CA GLN A 106 11.04 -17.13 -2.38
C GLN A 106 10.66 -17.96 -1.16
N TRP A 107 10.62 -17.34 0.01
CA TRP A 107 10.28 -18.04 1.26
C TRP A 107 8.81 -18.48 1.31
N CYS A 108 7.92 -17.73 0.69
CA CYS A 108 6.49 -18.03 0.63
C CYS A 108 6.08 -18.89 -0.58
N GLY A 109 7.04 -19.32 -1.42
CA GLY A 109 6.77 -20.22 -2.54
C GLY A 109 6.32 -19.58 -3.86
N PHE A 110 6.34 -18.24 -3.96
CA PHE A 110 5.90 -17.49 -5.17
C PHE A 110 7.01 -17.23 -6.20
N ALA A 111 8.21 -17.79 -6.02
CA ALA A 111 9.35 -17.46 -6.88
C ALA A 111 9.37 -18.15 -8.25
N LYS A 112 8.56 -19.21 -8.46
CA LYS A 112 8.76 -20.13 -9.58
C LYS A 112 7.65 -20.16 -10.62
N ASP A 113 6.48 -19.61 -10.33
CA ASP A 113 5.28 -19.77 -11.15
C ASP A 113 4.93 -18.56 -12.03
N GLY A 114 5.71 -17.48 -11.93
CA GLY A 114 5.42 -16.23 -12.67
C GLY A 114 4.20 -15.45 -12.17
N THR A 115 3.57 -15.91 -11.09
CA THR A 115 2.36 -15.30 -10.52
C THR A 115 2.65 -13.90 -9.97
N ILE A 116 3.87 -13.66 -9.42
CA ILE A 116 4.28 -12.35 -8.91
C ILE A 116 5.56 -11.87 -9.60
N ASN A 117 5.46 -10.77 -10.30
CA ASN A 117 6.54 -10.12 -11.04
C ASN A 117 6.90 -8.77 -10.39
N LEU A 118 8.08 -8.64 -9.80
CA LEU A 118 8.48 -7.43 -9.08
C LEU A 118 9.45 -6.58 -9.90
N LYS A 119 9.26 -5.25 -9.86
CA LYS A 119 10.11 -4.30 -10.57
C LYS A 119 10.34 -3.03 -9.76
N GLN A 120 11.58 -2.54 -9.73
CA GLN A 120 11.85 -1.21 -9.23
C GLN A 120 11.42 -0.18 -10.28
N GLY A 121 10.67 0.85 -9.88
CA GLY A 121 10.23 1.90 -10.80
C GLY A 121 9.42 3.01 -10.13
N SER A 122 9.08 4.01 -10.93
CA SER A 122 8.32 5.18 -10.48
C SER A 122 6.90 5.12 -11.05
N LEU A 123 5.90 5.44 -10.25
CA LEU A 123 4.50 5.58 -10.71
C LEU A 123 4.30 6.78 -11.65
N LEU A 124 5.30 7.67 -11.75
CA LEU A 124 5.28 8.80 -12.69
C LEU A 124 5.85 8.47 -14.07
N ALA A 125 6.34 7.25 -14.28
CA ALA A 125 6.84 6.73 -15.55
C ALA A 125 6.85 5.20 -15.44
N LEU A 126 5.70 4.58 -15.62
CA LEU A 126 5.52 3.14 -15.47
C LEU A 126 6.15 2.40 -16.65
N PRO A 127 7.03 1.42 -16.39
CA PRO A 127 7.76 0.70 -17.45
C PRO A 127 6.93 -0.46 -18.02
N TYR A 128 5.68 -0.16 -18.37
CA TYR A 128 4.73 -1.11 -18.94
C TYR A 128 4.10 -0.54 -20.20
N PRO A 129 3.71 -1.39 -21.16
CA PRO A 129 3.01 -0.94 -22.37
C PRO A 129 1.61 -0.41 -22.03
N ASP A 130 1.02 0.31 -22.99
CA ASP A 130 -0.36 0.78 -22.91
C ASP A 130 -1.31 -0.42 -22.87
N HIS A 131 -2.42 -0.28 -22.13
CA HIS A 131 -3.51 -1.27 -22.08
C HIS A 131 -3.09 -2.68 -21.62
N PHE A 132 -2.06 -2.80 -20.80
CA PHE A 132 -1.50 -4.08 -20.38
C PHE A 132 -2.23 -4.70 -19.17
N PHE A 133 -2.77 -3.88 -18.27
CA PHE A 133 -3.38 -4.34 -17.02
C PHE A 133 -4.90 -4.33 -17.06
N ASP A 134 -5.53 -5.34 -16.44
CA ASP A 134 -6.96 -5.37 -16.15
C ASP A 134 -7.31 -4.49 -14.95
N ALA A 135 -6.39 -4.36 -13.99
CA ALA A 135 -6.56 -3.52 -12.82
C ALA A 135 -5.24 -2.92 -12.32
N VAL A 136 -5.36 -1.79 -11.62
CA VAL A 136 -4.30 -1.19 -10.80
C VAL A 136 -4.83 -1.07 -9.37
N LEU A 137 -4.12 -1.61 -8.39
CA LEU A 137 -4.33 -1.36 -6.98
C LEU A 137 -3.26 -0.41 -6.47
N CYS A 138 -3.66 0.66 -5.78
CA CYS A 138 -2.75 1.61 -5.13
C CYS A 138 -3.23 1.86 -3.71
N GLN A 139 -2.40 1.49 -2.71
CA GLN A 139 -2.77 1.57 -1.29
C GLN A 139 -1.74 2.39 -0.52
N HIS A 140 -2.14 3.54 0.02
CA HIS A 140 -1.32 4.45 0.82
C HIS A 140 -0.01 4.89 0.13
N VAL A 141 -0.08 5.20 -1.16
CA VAL A 141 1.09 5.60 -1.98
C VAL A 141 0.97 7.02 -2.50
N LEU A 142 -0.22 7.44 -2.96
CA LEU A 142 -0.43 8.76 -3.54
C LEU A 142 -0.14 9.89 -2.56
N LEU A 143 -0.27 9.62 -1.25
CA LEU A 143 0.11 10.53 -0.17
C LEU A 143 1.61 10.92 -0.15
N ASN A 144 2.46 10.20 -0.91
CA ASN A 144 3.89 10.49 -1.13
C ASN A 144 4.17 11.13 -2.49
N ILE A 145 3.16 11.26 -3.36
CA ILE A 145 3.34 11.70 -4.75
C ILE A 145 2.82 13.13 -4.90
N LYS A 146 3.73 14.06 -5.25
CA LYS A 146 3.36 15.45 -5.49
C LYS A 146 2.56 15.61 -6.79
N ASP A 147 3.03 15.01 -7.87
CA ASP A 147 2.40 15.07 -9.20
C ASP A 147 1.40 13.93 -9.38
N LYS A 148 0.29 14.02 -8.65
CA LYS A 148 -0.79 13.03 -8.73
C LYS A 148 -1.44 12.97 -10.12
N PRO A 149 -1.69 14.11 -10.81
CA PRO A 149 -2.23 14.07 -12.17
C PRO A 149 -1.41 13.18 -13.10
N LYS A 150 -0.07 13.24 -13.02
CA LYS A 150 0.81 12.38 -13.82
C LYS A 150 0.71 10.91 -13.43
N ALA A 151 0.58 10.59 -12.14
CA ALA A 151 0.37 9.22 -11.71
C ALA A 151 -0.97 8.66 -12.24
N PHE A 152 -2.05 9.43 -12.19
CA PHE A 152 -3.35 9.03 -12.74
C PHE A 152 -3.31 8.87 -14.27
N ALA A 153 -2.59 9.73 -14.99
CA ALA A 153 -2.38 9.59 -16.42
C ALA A 153 -1.64 8.27 -16.76
N GLU A 154 -0.60 7.91 -16.01
CA GLU A 154 0.10 6.65 -16.16
C GLU A 154 -0.79 5.44 -15.84
N PHE A 155 -1.60 5.50 -14.78
CA PHE A 155 -2.58 4.45 -14.48
C PHE A 155 -3.58 4.28 -15.62
N SER A 156 -4.09 5.39 -16.16
CA SER A 156 -4.99 5.36 -17.31
C SER A 156 -4.31 4.76 -18.55
N ARG A 157 -3.08 5.15 -18.84
CA ARG A 157 -2.33 4.66 -19.99
C ARG A 157 -2.17 3.14 -19.97
N ILE A 158 -1.76 2.58 -18.84
CA ILE A 158 -1.45 1.14 -18.73
C ILE A 158 -2.67 0.25 -18.56
N LEU A 159 -3.83 0.80 -18.12
CA LEU A 159 -5.06 0.05 -17.97
C LEU A 159 -5.73 -0.23 -19.33
N ALA A 160 -6.21 -1.45 -19.50
CA ALA A 160 -7.09 -1.81 -20.59
C ALA A 160 -8.39 -0.98 -20.56
N SER A 161 -9.09 -0.90 -21.69
CA SER A 161 -10.43 -0.28 -21.73
C SER A 161 -11.39 -1.04 -20.83
N GLY A 162 -12.09 -0.35 -19.95
CA GLY A 162 -12.91 -0.95 -18.91
C GLY A 162 -12.12 -1.51 -17.71
N GLY A 163 -10.79 -1.37 -17.72
CA GLY A 163 -9.93 -1.76 -16.58
C GLY A 163 -10.19 -0.92 -15.33
N LYS A 164 -9.87 -1.46 -14.18
CA LYS A 164 -10.23 -0.88 -12.87
C LYS A 164 -9.04 -0.23 -12.19
N LEU A 165 -9.23 1.02 -11.70
CA LEU A 165 -8.32 1.67 -10.74
C LEU A 165 -8.93 1.54 -9.36
N ILE A 166 -8.23 0.88 -8.44
CA ILE A 166 -8.65 0.54 -7.09
C ILE A 166 -7.75 1.29 -6.12
N LEU A 167 -8.31 2.20 -5.34
CA LEU A 167 -7.56 3.00 -4.38
C LEU A 167 -8.03 2.76 -2.94
N HIS A 168 -7.06 2.65 -2.04
CA HIS A 168 -7.23 2.75 -0.60
C HIS A 168 -6.22 3.78 -0.10
N GLU A 169 -6.68 5.00 0.17
CA GLU A 169 -5.79 6.13 0.42
C GLU A 169 -6.18 6.92 1.67
N ILE A 170 -5.18 7.60 2.21
CA ILE A 170 -5.38 8.65 3.22
C ILE A 170 -5.37 9.99 2.50
N VAL A 171 -6.37 10.81 2.81
CA VAL A 171 -6.56 12.14 2.23
C VAL A 171 -6.72 13.19 3.33
N ASP A 172 -6.58 14.46 2.99
CA ASP A 172 -6.85 15.56 3.92
C ASP A 172 -8.29 15.51 4.43
N GLY A 173 -8.45 15.75 5.71
CA GLY A 173 -9.73 15.83 6.38
C GLY A 173 -10.18 17.28 6.63
N PRO A 174 -11.41 17.48 7.10
CA PRO A 174 -11.93 18.81 7.46
C PRO A 174 -11.51 19.26 8.87
N GLY A 175 -10.78 18.42 9.61
CA GLY A 175 -10.34 18.68 10.97
C GLY A 175 -9.08 19.55 11.06
N PRO A 176 -8.39 19.52 12.20
CA PRO A 176 -7.15 20.28 12.40
C PRO A 176 -6.00 19.73 11.55
N GLU A 177 -4.87 20.45 11.51
CA GLU A 177 -3.63 19.97 10.91
C GLU A 177 -3.21 18.59 11.46
N PRO A 178 -2.78 17.63 10.60
CA PRO A 178 -2.38 16.32 11.05
C PRO A 178 -1.17 16.35 12.00
N LEU A 179 -1.19 15.50 13.01
CA LEU A 179 -0.07 15.28 13.90
C LEU A 179 0.98 14.38 13.23
N PHE A 180 2.23 14.75 13.38
CA PHE A 180 3.39 14.01 12.88
C PHE A 180 4.28 13.49 14.03
N PRO A 181 5.12 12.44 13.81
CA PRO A 181 5.28 11.67 12.58
C PRO A 181 4.12 10.70 12.33
N VAL A 182 3.92 10.41 11.04
CA VAL A 182 2.97 9.40 10.53
C VAL A 182 3.71 8.40 9.64
N PRO A 183 3.12 7.24 9.26
CA PRO A 183 3.81 6.22 8.47
C PRO A 183 4.47 6.72 7.18
N TRP A 184 3.89 7.72 6.51
CA TRP A 184 4.37 8.25 5.24
C TRP A 184 5.21 9.52 5.37
N ALA A 185 5.20 10.22 6.52
CA ALA A 185 5.88 11.50 6.68
C ALA A 185 6.34 11.75 8.11
N GLY A 186 7.57 12.27 8.25
CA GLY A 186 8.09 12.72 9.53
C GLY A 186 7.56 14.08 9.98
N ASN A 187 7.08 14.91 9.03
CA ASN A 187 6.55 16.26 9.24
C ASN A 187 5.63 16.67 8.09
N ALA A 188 4.93 17.80 8.22
CA ALA A 188 3.99 18.30 7.23
C ALA A 188 4.63 18.55 5.84
N ALA A 189 5.86 19.05 5.78
CA ALA A 189 6.54 19.35 4.51
C ALA A 189 6.83 18.10 3.66
N ALA A 190 6.87 16.91 4.27
CA ALA A 190 7.06 15.64 3.60
C ALA A 190 5.74 14.94 3.21
N SER A 191 4.59 15.44 3.69
CA SER A 191 3.27 14.88 3.42
C SER A 191 2.68 15.52 2.16
N MET A 192 2.24 14.67 1.21
CA MET A 192 1.65 15.11 -0.06
C MET A 192 0.18 14.71 -0.14
N LEU A 193 -0.55 14.89 0.94
CA LEU A 193 -2.01 14.65 0.95
C LEU A 193 -2.71 15.56 -0.08
N CYS A 194 -3.90 15.20 -0.44
CA CYS A 194 -4.85 16.03 -1.18
C CYS A 194 -6.25 15.76 -0.64
N SER A 195 -7.20 16.59 -0.95
CA SER A 195 -8.58 16.38 -0.55
C SER A 195 -9.20 15.18 -1.30
N ARG A 196 -10.28 14.62 -0.75
CA ARG A 196 -11.09 13.60 -1.43
C ARG A 196 -11.65 14.12 -2.78
N GLN A 197 -11.99 15.41 -2.83
CA GLN A 197 -12.48 16.05 -4.06
C GLN A 197 -11.38 16.08 -5.12
N ASP A 198 -10.16 16.55 -4.78
CA ASP A 198 -9.04 16.60 -5.72
C ASP A 198 -8.71 15.20 -6.27
N LEU A 199 -8.74 14.18 -5.40
CA LEU A 199 -8.49 12.79 -5.80
C LEU A 199 -9.50 12.35 -6.88
N GLY A 200 -10.78 12.65 -6.69
CA GLY A 200 -11.84 12.40 -7.67
C GLY A 200 -11.67 13.17 -8.97
N GLU A 201 -11.25 14.45 -8.90
CA GLU A 201 -10.99 15.27 -10.07
C GLU A 201 -9.80 14.76 -10.90
N TYR A 202 -8.71 14.33 -10.24
CA TYR A 202 -7.58 13.72 -10.94
C TYR A 202 -7.99 12.44 -11.67
N ALA A 203 -8.77 11.57 -11.03
CA ALA A 203 -9.30 10.36 -11.64
C ALA A 203 -10.17 10.70 -12.86
N LYS A 204 -11.14 11.62 -12.71
CA LYS A 204 -12.04 12.05 -13.79
C LYS A 204 -11.27 12.65 -14.99
N LYS A 205 -10.30 13.53 -14.73
CA LYS A 205 -9.46 14.12 -15.79
C LYS A 205 -8.62 13.08 -16.54
N ALA A 206 -8.27 11.97 -15.90
CA ALA A 206 -7.55 10.86 -16.50
C ALA A 206 -8.49 9.85 -17.22
N GLY A 207 -9.79 10.14 -17.36
CA GLY A 207 -10.75 9.30 -18.07
C GLY A 207 -11.37 8.18 -17.26
N PHE A 208 -11.41 8.33 -15.92
CA PHE A 208 -12.02 7.34 -15.02
C PHE A 208 -13.43 7.75 -14.58
N GLU A 209 -14.32 6.76 -14.47
CA GLU A 209 -15.67 6.88 -13.93
C GLU A 209 -15.76 6.15 -12.60
N LEU A 210 -16.29 6.82 -11.56
CA LEU A 210 -16.42 6.28 -10.21
C LEU A 210 -17.56 5.25 -10.17
N VAL A 211 -17.24 4.03 -9.71
CA VAL A 211 -18.25 2.95 -9.56
C VAL A 211 -18.44 2.51 -8.10
N TYR A 212 -17.48 2.79 -7.23
CA TYR A 212 -17.59 2.52 -5.80
C TYR A 212 -16.80 3.56 -5.00
N SER A 213 -17.36 4.01 -3.89
CA SER A 213 -16.71 4.92 -2.97
C SER A 213 -17.21 4.72 -1.55
N GLU A 214 -16.28 4.53 -0.62
CA GLU A 214 -16.59 4.38 0.81
C GLU A 214 -15.62 5.20 1.68
N ASP A 215 -16.16 5.80 2.73
CA ASP A 215 -15.39 6.45 3.78
C ASP A 215 -15.12 5.44 4.91
N LYS A 216 -13.89 5.00 5.02
CA LYS A 216 -13.40 4.05 6.04
C LYS A 216 -12.81 4.74 7.28
N THR A 217 -12.95 6.05 7.42
CA THR A 217 -12.32 6.83 8.50
C THR A 217 -12.64 6.29 9.90
N LYS A 218 -13.93 5.94 10.14
CA LYS A 218 -14.33 5.35 11.42
C LYS A 218 -13.71 3.97 11.65
N ASN A 219 -13.59 3.17 10.60
CA ASN A 219 -12.96 1.85 10.66
C ASN A 219 -11.44 1.99 10.92
N ALA A 220 -10.82 2.94 10.24
CA ALA A 220 -9.41 3.29 10.44
C ALA A 220 -9.12 3.72 11.89
N ALA A 221 -9.93 4.63 12.46
CA ALA A 221 -9.80 5.05 13.85
C ALA A 221 -9.87 3.87 14.84
N ARG A 222 -10.88 3.01 14.67
CA ARG A 222 -11.05 1.81 15.51
C ARG A 222 -9.89 0.81 15.35
N TRP A 223 -9.36 0.66 14.15
CA TRP A 223 -8.23 -0.22 13.89
C TRP A 223 -6.97 0.27 14.62
N TRP A 224 -6.65 1.57 14.51
CA TRP A 224 -5.51 2.16 15.24
C TRP A 224 -5.68 2.11 16.75
N GLU A 225 -6.89 2.32 17.27
CA GLU A 225 -7.21 2.15 18.70
C GLU A 225 -6.88 0.73 19.18
N LYS A 226 -7.30 -0.31 18.42
CA LYS A 226 -6.97 -1.72 18.73
C LYS A 226 -5.47 -1.99 18.69
N ILE A 227 -4.74 -1.46 17.68
CA ILE A 227 -3.28 -1.58 17.60
C ILE A 227 -2.60 -0.95 18.82
N ASN A 228 -3.05 0.22 19.25
CA ASN A 228 -2.49 0.91 20.40
C ASN A 228 -2.79 0.19 21.72
N ALA A 229 -4.00 -0.35 21.88
CA ALA A 229 -4.37 -1.16 23.04
C ALA A 229 -3.52 -2.44 23.12
N GLY A 230 -3.32 -3.14 22.01
CA GLY A 230 -2.48 -4.34 21.93
C GLY A 230 -1.01 -4.08 22.31
N LYS A 231 -0.45 -2.92 21.93
CA LYS A 231 0.91 -2.53 22.34
C LYS A 231 1.07 -2.31 23.85
N LYS A 232 0.03 -1.82 24.51
CA LYS A 232 0.05 -1.59 25.97
C LYS A 232 0.00 -2.90 26.77
N SER A 233 -0.59 -3.95 26.21
CA SER A 233 -0.86 -5.21 26.93
C SER A 233 0.21 -6.30 26.80
N GLY A 234 1.20 -6.19 25.88
CA GLY A 234 2.10 -7.33 25.69
C GLY A 234 3.40 -7.10 24.92
N GLY A 235 3.72 -5.87 24.60
CA GLY A 235 4.94 -5.57 23.84
C GLY A 235 4.84 -5.97 22.35
N THR A 236 5.74 -5.43 21.55
CA THR A 236 5.86 -5.79 20.14
C THR A 236 6.83 -6.98 20.02
N GLY A 237 6.37 -8.08 19.41
CA GLY A 237 7.26 -9.22 19.08
C GLY A 237 8.44 -8.80 18.18
N PRO A 238 9.38 -9.71 17.90
CA PRO A 238 10.56 -9.41 17.08
C PRO A 238 10.19 -8.94 15.68
N LEU A 239 9.10 -9.46 15.09
CA LEU A 239 8.53 -8.92 13.85
C LEU A 239 7.55 -7.80 14.20
N ASN A 240 7.90 -6.58 13.82
CA ASN A 240 7.07 -5.41 14.07
C ASN A 240 7.35 -4.30 13.05
N PRO A 241 6.47 -3.28 12.91
CA PRO A 241 6.60 -2.21 11.93
C PRO A 241 7.90 -1.39 12.02
N SER A 242 8.58 -1.38 13.18
CA SER A 242 9.85 -0.62 13.31
C SER A 242 10.96 -1.15 12.42
N LEU A 243 10.91 -2.42 12.02
CA LEU A 243 11.86 -2.97 11.04
C LEU A 243 11.78 -2.22 9.70
N VAL A 244 10.57 -1.83 9.29
CA VAL A 244 10.31 -1.14 8.01
C VAL A 244 10.37 0.38 8.18
N PHE A 245 9.77 0.93 9.23
CA PHE A 245 9.64 2.39 9.41
C PHE A 245 10.73 3.02 10.28
N GLY A 246 11.54 2.19 10.98
CA GLY A 246 12.57 2.69 11.90
C GLY A 246 12.02 3.15 13.25
N GLU A 247 12.79 3.95 13.97
CA GLU A 247 12.52 4.34 15.37
C GLU A 247 11.22 5.12 15.57
N ASN A 248 10.81 5.91 14.57
CA ASN A 248 9.58 6.69 14.65
C ASN A 248 8.28 5.86 14.66
N ALA A 249 8.35 4.56 14.28
CA ALA A 249 7.17 3.68 14.23
C ALA A 249 6.42 3.57 15.57
N GLY A 250 7.12 3.75 16.68
CA GLY A 250 6.52 3.77 18.02
C GLY A 250 5.48 4.88 18.23
N ARG A 251 5.66 6.02 17.55
CA ARG A 251 4.80 7.22 17.68
C ARG A 251 3.60 7.20 16.71
N PHE A 252 3.66 6.44 15.63
CA PHE A 252 2.63 6.47 14.58
C PHE A 252 1.25 6.12 15.12
N GLY A 253 1.15 5.11 15.97
CA GLY A 253 -0.14 4.63 16.46
C GLY A 253 -0.97 5.72 17.14
N ALA A 254 -0.38 6.44 18.09
CA ALA A 254 -1.06 7.51 18.81
C ALA A 254 -1.46 8.68 17.90
N ASN A 255 -0.53 9.08 17.01
CA ASN A 255 -0.80 10.18 16.07
C ASN A 255 -1.90 9.78 15.06
N MET A 256 -1.85 8.58 14.51
CA MET A 256 -2.85 8.11 13.54
C MET A 256 -4.24 7.97 14.16
N GLU A 257 -4.32 7.39 15.37
CA GLU A 257 -5.58 7.29 16.10
C GLU A 257 -6.21 8.68 16.31
N LYS A 258 -5.41 9.67 16.75
CA LYS A 258 -5.89 11.02 16.98
C LYS A 258 -6.25 11.71 15.67
N ASN A 259 -5.42 11.62 14.64
CA ASN A 259 -5.68 12.21 13.33
C ASN A 259 -7.00 11.72 12.72
N PHE A 260 -7.33 10.43 12.86
CA PHE A 260 -8.62 9.90 12.38
C PHE A 260 -9.79 10.30 13.27
N LYS A 261 -9.63 10.28 14.61
CA LYS A 261 -10.70 10.68 15.54
C LYS A 261 -11.09 12.16 15.38
N GLU A 262 -10.12 13.01 15.13
CA GLU A 262 -10.31 14.46 14.92
C GLU A 262 -10.58 14.81 13.45
N GLN A 263 -10.63 13.81 12.57
CA GLN A 263 -10.80 14.01 11.12
C GLN A 263 -9.73 14.95 10.49
N ALA A 264 -8.55 15.01 11.07
CA ALA A 264 -7.40 15.67 10.46
C ALA A 264 -7.03 15.00 9.12
N VAL A 265 -7.24 13.70 9.05
CA VAL A 265 -7.16 12.90 7.82
C VAL A 265 -8.36 11.98 7.70
N LEU A 266 -8.72 11.62 6.45
CA LEU A 266 -9.74 10.62 6.15
C LEU A 266 -9.08 9.40 5.49
N CYS A 267 -9.72 8.22 5.66
CA CYS A 267 -9.37 7.00 4.95
C CYS A 267 -10.47 6.69 3.94
N VAL A 268 -10.13 6.63 2.65
CA VAL A 268 -11.12 6.46 1.59
C VAL A 268 -10.78 5.25 0.71
N GLU A 269 -11.81 4.52 0.33
CA GLU A 269 -11.74 3.48 -0.68
C GLU A 269 -12.55 3.90 -1.89
N ASN A 270 -11.95 3.74 -3.07
CA ASN A 270 -12.62 4.09 -4.32
C ASN A 270 -12.24 3.07 -5.39
N ILE A 271 -13.21 2.73 -6.24
CA ILE A 271 -13.00 1.97 -7.46
C ILE A 271 -13.52 2.79 -8.62
N TRP A 272 -12.66 2.99 -9.60
CA TRP A 272 -13.00 3.63 -10.86
C TRP A 272 -12.82 2.64 -12.02
N VAL A 273 -13.57 2.85 -13.07
CA VAL A 273 -13.43 2.13 -14.34
C VAL A 273 -12.92 3.09 -15.40
N LYS A 274 -11.93 2.67 -16.16
CA LYS A 274 -11.45 3.43 -17.32
C LYS A 274 -12.52 3.45 -18.40
N SER A 275 -12.91 4.65 -18.84
CA SER A 275 -13.93 4.83 -19.88
C SER A 275 -13.52 4.15 -21.19
N LYS A 276 -14.49 3.54 -21.88
CA LYS A 276 -14.25 2.81 -23.13
C LYS A 276 -13.88 3.72 -24.32
N PHE A 277 -14.05 5.03 -24.16
CA PHE A 277 -13.89 6.03 -25.23
C PHE A 277 -12.79 7.07 -24.94
N SER A 278 -11.86 6.77 -24.02
CA SER A 278 -10.73 7.65 -23.68
C SER A 278 -9.43 7.16 -24.30
#